data_9b60414a77ce2e213c962cc4c7821456
#
_entry.id   9b60414a77ce2e213c962cc4c7821456
#
_cell.length_a   1.000
_cell.length_b   1.000
_cell.length_c   1.000
_cell.angle_alpha   90.00
_cell.angle_beta   90.00
_cell.angle_gamma   90.00
#
_symmetry.space_group_name_H-M   'P 1'
#
loop_
_entity.id
_entity.type
_entity.pdbx_description
1 polymer ?
#
loop_
_entity_poly.entity_id
_entity_poly.type
_entity_poly.pdbx_seq_one_letter_code
_entity_poly.pdbx_strand_id
1 'polypeptide(L)'
;MIIGWIESFDVGESISFLVAVRLIRLIRLISLIKVRNVVFLVNLGITLAGFNIFNLLCMQNNKPKLLKTILTITGSDSTGGSGVQADIRTIATLGGYAVSAVTSVTVQNTLGIQAFYDLPAEIVRGQIEAIINDMQPDTVKVGMIRTIETLAVVVDALLKYRPHHIIYDPIVTASNGDRLMTDDVITQIRCRLLPLCSLVILREGEAERIFDCSSLKGEGRRTVRSFVLDDPLQHGLANSFSSALAVYLSQDEPMDEALQHAREYVRTLVARKSDISGRSSQLYNEFLEAVQLHYHTNRDVAFYADCLNVSPRYLSQVAHRISGKSPKCIIDHTLAEALACQLRTTQKTIQEIAYEHGFASQAQFSKFFKKQMGQTPSEWRRS
;
A
#
# COMPACT_ATOMS: atom_id res chain seq x y z
N MET A 1 -24.09 38.88 -32.11
CA MET A 1 -22.97 37.97 -31.85
C MET A 1 -22.67 37.81 -30.35
N ILE A 2 -22.81 38.83 -29.51
CA ILE A 2 -22.58 38.77 -28.05
C ILE A 2 -23.72 38.05 -27.30
N ILE A 3 -24.95 38.09 -27.78
CA ILE A 3 -26.12 37.47 -27.14
C ILE A 3 -26.12 35.95 -27.28
N GLY A 4 -25.61 35.38 -28.35
CA GLY A 4 -25.53 33.92 -28.54
C GLY A 4 -24.42 33.24 -27.76
N TRP A 5 -23.50 34.00 -27.16
CA TRP A 5 -22.40 33.48 -26.34
C TRP A 5 -22.79 33.28 -24.83
N ILE A 6 -23.84 33.97 -24.41
CA ILE A 6 -24.33 33.94 -23.02
C ILE A 6 -25.27 32.77 -22.75
N GLU A 7 -25.90 32.22 -23.79
CA GLU A 7 -26.83 31.09 -23.68
C GLU A 7 -26.15 29.72 -23.55
N SER A 8 -24.80 29.65 -23.73
CA SER A 8 -24.05 28.39 -23.61
C SER A 8 -23.29 28.23 -22.28
N PHE A 9 -23.44 29.13 -21.32
CA PHE A 9 -22.83 29.01 -19.99
C PHE A 9 -23.76 28.34 -19.00
N ASP A 10 -23.35 27.17 -18.54
CA ASP A 10 -24.02 26.40 -17.49
C ASP A 10 -23.93 27.14 -16.14
N VAL A 11 -25.07 27.36 -15.51
CA VAL A 11 -25.26 28.32 -14.43
C VAL A 11 -24.96 27.65 -13.08
N GLY A 12 -23.68 27.62 -12.69
CA GLY A 12 -23.26 27.19 -11.33
C GLY A 12 -22.91 28.33 -10.36
N GLU A 13 -22.80 29.59 -10.82
CA GLU A 13 -22.34 30.70 -9.96
C GLU A 13 -23.28 31.91 -10.02
N SER A 14 -24.12 32.04 -9.01
CA SER A 14 -25.17 33.07 -8.90
C SER A 14 -24.68 34.53 -8.87
N ILE A 15 -23.42 34.80 -8.57
CA ILE A 15 -22.85 36.15 -8.45
C ILE A 15 -22.34 36.68 -9.80
N SER A 16 -21.72 35.84 -10.62
CA SER A 16 -21.23 36.23 -11.96
C SER A 16 -22.38 36.52 -12.92
N PHE A 17 -23.49 35.80 -12.82
CA PHE A 17 -24.69 36.03 -13.60
C PHE A 17 -25.36 37.38 -13.28
N LEU A 18 -25.43 37.77 -11.99
CA LEU A 18 -26.04 39.03 -11.58
C LEU A 18 -25.23 40.24 -12.08
N VAL A 19 -23.90 40.13 -12.09
CA VAL A 19 -23.00 41.19 -12.61
C VAL A 19 -23.12 41.29 -14.13
N ALA A 20 -23.19 40.14 -14.85
CA ALA A 20 -23.38 40.13 -16.30
C ALA A 20 -24.73 40.75 -16.72
N VAL A 21 -25.82 40.41 -16.00
CA VAL A 21 -27.17 40.98 -16.26
C VAL A 21 -27.19 42.52 -15.97
N ARG A 22 -26.54 42.99 -14.94
CA ARG A 22 -26.43 44.43 -14.66
C ARG A 22 -25.61 45.15 -15.73
N LEU A 23 -24.53 44.57 -16.23
CA LEU A 23 -23.71 45.13 -17.31
C LEU A 23 -24.50 45.21 -18.62
N ILE A 24 -25.26 44.22 -18.98
CA ILE A 24 -26.15 44.19 -20.16
C ILE A 24 -27.23 45.28 -20.07
N ARG A 25 -27.83 45.49 -18.88
CA ARG A 25 -28.78 46.58 -18.65
C ARG A 25 -28.14 47.93 -18.80
N LEU A 26 -26.92 48.14 -18.31
CA LEU A 26 -26.17 49.39 -18.43
C LEU A 26 -25.82 49.69 -19.90
N ILE A 27 -25.38 48.69 -20.67
CA ILE A 27 -25.09 48.81 -22.08
C ILE A 27 -26.36 49.14 -22.89
N ARG A 28 -27.54 48.60 -22.57
CA ARG A 28 -28.83 48.96 -23.15
C ARG A 28 -29.24 50.39 -22.80
N LEU A 29 -29.00 50.87 -21.61
CA LEU A 29 -29.31 52.27 -21.19
C LEU A 29 -28.45 53.29 -21.95
N ILE A 30 -27.16 52.99 -22.18
CA ILE A 30 -26.21 53.87 -22.89
C ILE A 30 -26.50 53.87 -24.41
N SER A 31 -27.03 52.80 -24.99
CA SER A 31 -27.39 52.72 -26.43
C SER A 31 -28.61 53.58 -26.79
N LEU A 32 -29.40 54.01 -25.78
CA LEU A 32 -30.53 54.92 -25.97
C LEU A 32 -30.14 56.40 -26.02
N ILE A 33 -28.87 56.77 -25.67
CA ILE A 33 -28.36 58.13 -25.73
C ILE A 33 -27.64 58.34 -27.07
N LYS A 34 -28.31 58.99 -28.04
CA LYS A 34 -27.82 59.22 -29.41
C LYS A 34 -26.64 60.23 -29.44
N VAL A 35 -25.40 59.76 -29.17
CA VAL A 35 -24.17 60.52 -29.52
C VAL A 35 -23.18 59.54 -30.15
N ARG A 36 -23.08 59.52 -31.47
CA ARG A 36 -22.51 58.48 -32.31
C ARG A 36 -21.01 58.19 -32.11
N ASN A 37 -20.19 59.13 -31.58
CA ASN A 37 -18.75 58.92 -31.39
C ASN A 37 -18.35 58.66 -29.93
N VAL A 38 -19.17 59.12 -28.97
CA VAL A 38 -18.93 58.88 -27.53
C VAL A 38 -19.36 57.48 -27.14
N VAL A 39 -20.41 56.93 -27.80
CA VAL A 39 -20.92 55.59 -27.57
C VAL A 39 -19.88 54.49 -27.91
N PHE A 40 -19.06 54.70 -28.95
CA PHE A 40 -18.02 53.73 -29.31
C PHE A 40 -16.89 53.68 -28.27
N LEU A 41 -16.40 54.82 -27.80
CA LEU A 41 -15.33 54.92 -26.79
C LEU A 41 -15.79 54.42 -25.43
N VAL A 42 -17.04 54.73 -25.03
CA VAL A 42 -17.61 54.26 -23.75
C VAL A 42 -17.87 52.75 -23.82
N ASN A 43 -18.37 52.21 -24.95
CA ASN A 43 -18.53 50.78 -25.09
C ASN A 43 -17.18 50.05 -25.09
N LEU A 44 -16.15 50.60 -25.73
CA LEU A 44 -14.80 50.03 -25.70
C LEU A 44 -14.20 50.08 -24.27
N GLY A 45 -14.39 51.21 -23.56
CA GLY A 45 -13.94 51.34 -22.17
C GLY A 45 -14.65 50.40 -21.19
N ILE A 46 -15.98 50.24 -21.34
CA ILE A 46 -16.78 49.30 -20.51
C ILE A 46 -16.41 47.84 -20.84
N THR A 47 -16.15 47.51 -22.12
CA THR A 47 -15.74 46.15 -22.52
C THR A 47 -14.35 45.83 -21.98
N LEU A 48 -13.39 46.80 -22.03
CA LEU A 48 -12.04 46.65 -21.46
C LEU A 48 -12.06 46.59 -19.92
N ALA A 49 -12.89 47.39 -19.27
CA ALA A 49 -13.08 47.35 -17.81
C ALA A 49 -13.77 46.04 -17.37
N GLY A 50 -14.79 45.61 -18.11
CA GLY A 50 -15.45 44.34 -17.85
C GLY A 50 -14.52 43.13 -18.06
N PHE A 51 -13.67 43.17 -19.09
CA PHE A 51 -12.67 42.15 -19.34
C PHE A 51 -11.57 42.13 -18.26
N ASN A 52 -11.12 43.29 -17.80
CA ASN A 52 -10.18 43.38 -16.70
C ASN A 52 -10.77 42.94 -15.35
N ILE A 53 -12.03 43.29 -15.06
CA ILE A 53 -12.72 42.85 -13.85
C ILE A 53 -12.99 41.35 -13.93
N PHE A 54 -13.39 40.81 -15.08
CA PHE A 54 -13.57 39.35 -15.30
C PHE A 54 -12.25 38.61 -15.09
N ASN A 55 -11.14 39.09 -15.70
CA ASN A 55 -9.82 38.48 -15.47
C ASN A 55 -9.36 38.59 -14.02
N LEU A 56 -9.63 39.72 -13.34
CA LEU A 56 -9.30 39.91 -11.93
C LEU A 56 -10.11 38.93 -11.04
N LEU A 57 -11.40 38.73 -11.33
CA LEU A 57 -12.27 37.78 -10.61
C LEU A 57 -11.89 36.36 -10.93
N CYS A 58 -11.54 36.02 -12.18
CA CYS A 58 -11.01 34.71 -12.53
C CYS A 58 -9.64 34.44 -11.90
N MET A 59 -8.78 35.45 -11.80
CA MET A 59 -7.48 35.31 -11.10
C MET A 59 -7.61 35.26 -9.58
N GLN A 60 -8.62 35.92 -8.98
CA GLN A 60 -8.88 35.80 -7.54
C GLN A 60 -9.50 34.46 -7.17
N ASN A 61 -10.34 33.87 -8.03
CA ASN A 61 -10.89 32.51 -7.81
C ASN A 61 -9.91 31.38 -8.20
N ASN A 62 -8.91 31.67 -9.03
CA ASN A 62 -7.82 30.77 -9.40
C ASN A 62 -6.50 31.14 -8.70
N LYS A 63 -6.52 31.50 -7.42
CA LYS A 63 -5.32 31.18 -6.62
C LYS A 63 -5.21 29.65 -6.70
N PRO A 64 -4.14 29.10 -7.32
CA PRO A 64 -3.95 27.65 -7.26
C PRO A 64 -4.06 27.28 -5.78
N LYS A 65 -5.04 26.44 -5.43
CA LYS A 65 -5.14 25.89 -4.08
C LYS A 65 -3.78 25.27 -3.84
N LEU A 66 -2.96 25.89 -3.00
CA LEU A 66 -1.60 25.43 -2.78
C LEU A 66 -1.75 24.00 -2.26
N LEU A 67 -1.38 23.04 -3.08
CA LEU A 67 -1.49 21.63 -2.69
C LEU A 67 -0.66 21.46 -1.43
N LYS A 68 -1.30 21.05 -0.34
CA LYS A 68 -0.59 20.78 0.90
C LYS A 68 0.39 19.64 0.66
N THR A 69 1.67 19.92 0.90
CA THR A 69 2.75 18.96 0.70
C THR A 69 2.92 18.10 1.94
N ILE A 70 2.94 16.80 1.75
CA ILE A 70 3.07 15.81 2.83
C ILE A 70 4.30 14.95 2.54
N LEU A 71 5.26 14.96 3.45
CA LEU A 71 6.43 14.09 3.38
C LEU A 71 6.12 12.75 4.04
N THR A 72 6.23 11.67 3.28
CA THR A 72 6.22 10.31 3.83
C THR A 72 7.64 9.75 3.91
N ILE A 73 8.03 9.24 5.09
CA ILE A 73 9.33 8.63 5.36
C ILE A 73 9.07 7.17 5.74
N THR A 74 9.25 6.25 4.80
CA THR A 74 8.90 4.83 5.01
C THR A 74 9.61 3.92 4.00
N GLY A 75 9.43 2.60 4.16
CA GLY A 75 9.91 1.63 3.20
C GLY A 75 9.10 1.56 1.91
N SER A 76 9.70 0.99 0.87
CA SER A 76 9.06 0.73 -0.43
C SER A 76 8.48 -0.67 -0.48
N ASP A 77 7.24 -0.80 -0.95
CA ASP A 77 6.55 -2.07 -1.22
C ASP A 77 6.34 -2.26 -2.72
N SER A 78 7.03 -3.26 -3.31
CA SER A 78 6.98 -3.55 -4.75
C SER A 78 5.57 -3.89 -5.26
N THR A 79 4.66 -4.38 -4.38
CA THR A 79 3.27 -4.68 -4.75
C THR A 79 2.38 -3.45 -4.79
N GLY A 80 2.86 -2.33 -4.24
CA GLY A 80 2.08 -1.11 -4.12
C GLY A 80 0.95 -1.18 -3.08
N GLY A 81 0.87 -2.27 -2.31
CA GLY A 81 -0.19 -2.46 -1.31
C GLY A 81 0.03 -1.65 -0.04
N SER A 82 1.29 -1.42 0.34
CA SER A 82 1.70 -0.68 1.54
C SER A 82 2.87 0.26 1.25
N GLY A 83 3.54 0.76 2.30
CA GLY A 83 4.73 1.58 2.20
C GLY A 83 4.51 2.88 1.41
N VAL A 84 5.61 3.41 0.86
CA VAL A 84 5.62 4.69 0.14
C VAL A 84 4.63 4.73 -1.04
N GLN A 85 4.43 3.61 -1.71
CA GLN A 85 3.51 3.53 -2.86
C GLN A 85 2.05 3.71 -2.44
N ALA A 86 1.64 3.08 -1.35
CA ALA A 86 0.28 3.26 -0.80
C ALA A 86 0.08 4.68 -0.27
N ASP A 87 1.11 5.25 0.36
CA ASP A 87 1.08 6.61 0.88
C ASP A 87 0.91 7.62 -0.25
N ILE A 88 1.77 7.57 -1.29
CA ILE A 88 1.68 8.48 -2.45
C ILE A 88 0.31 8.38 -3.10
N ARG A 89 -0.18 7.16 -3.35
CA ARG A 89 -1.50 6.95 -3.97
C ARG A 89 -2.63 7.55 -3.12
N THR A 90 -2.61 7.32 -1.81
CA THR A 90 -3.65 7.83 -0.90
C THR A 90 -3.62 9.35 -0.83
N ILE A 91 -2.44 9.94 -0.63
CA ILE A 91 -2.26 11.39 -0.55
C ILE A 91 -2.72 12.07 -1.84
N ALA A 92 -2.31 11.54 -3.00
CA ALA A 92 -2.70 12.08 -4.31
C ALA A 92 -4.21 11.94 -4.57
N THR A 93 -4.82 10.80 -4.20
CA THR A 93 -6.26 10.58 -4.37
C THR A 93 -7.09 11.56 -3.56
N LEU A 94 -6.62 11.98 -2.40
CA LEU A 94 -7.29 12.93 -1.50
C LEU A 94 -6.90 14.40 -1.76
N GLY A 95 -6.19 14.66 -2.87
CA GLY A 95 -5.86 16.02 -3.31
C GLY A 95 -4.67 16.67 -2.58
N GLY A 96 -3.84 15.89 -1.87
CA GLY A 96 -2.56 16.31 -1.35
C GLY A 96 -1.42 16.12 -2.37
N TYR A 97 -0.27 16.72 -2.12
CA TYR A 97 0.96 16.51 -2.88
C TYR A 97 1.93 15.66 -2.04
N ALA A 98 2.18 14.43 -2.48
CA ALA A 98 3.06 13.51 -1.79
C ALA A 98 4.52 13.70 -2.21
N VAL A 99 5.40 13.88 -1.23
CA VAL A 99 6.86 13.77 -1.40
C VAL A 99 7.37 12.66 -0.49
N SER A 100 8.46 12.00 -0.85
CA SER A 100 8.85 10.78 -0.15
C SER A 100 10.34 10.65 0.09
N ALA A 101 10.70 10.11 1.26
CA ALA A 101 12.03 9.60 1.58
C ALA A 101 11.92 8.10 1.87
N VAL A 102 12.59 7.28 1.06
CA VAL A 102 12.56 5.82 1.19
C VAL A 102 13.61 5.39 2.20
N THR A 103 13.19 4.61 3.21
CA THR A 103 14.09 4.08 4.26
C THR A 103 14.68 2.72 3.91
N SER A 104 13.90 1.88 3.20
CA SER A 104 14.31 0.55 2.76
C SER A 104 13.52 0.11 1.54
N VAL A 105 14.11 -0.76 0.73
CA VAL A 105 13.45 -1.38 -0.42
C VAL A 105 13.17 -2.83 -0.10
N THR A 106 11.96 -3.30 -0.41
CA THR A 106 11.59 -4.70 -0.25
C THR A 106 11.57 -5.42 -1.58
N VAL A 107 12.05 -6.66 -1.59
CA VAL A 107 11.71 -7.64 -2.63
C VAL A 107 10.45 -8.35 -2.15
N GLN A 108 9.30 -7.98 -2.70
CA GLN A 108 8.00 -8.38 -2.18
C GLN A 108 7.03 -8.69 -3.31
N ASN A 109 6.14 -9.64 -3.06
CA ASN A 109 5.01 -9.97 -3.91
C ASN A 109 3.73 -10.14 -3.05
N THR A 110 2.62 -10.57 -3.64
CA THR A 110 1.35 -10.80 -2.92
C THR A 110 1.42 -11.91 -1.86
N LEU A 111 2.46 -12.72 -1.85
CA LEU A 111 2.70 -13.78 -0.87
C LEU A 111 3.47 -13.28 0.36
N GLY A 112 4.08 -12.09 0.29
CA GLY A 112 4.82 -11.48 1.38
C GLY A 112 6.22 -11.01 0.98
N ILE A 113 6.98 -10.59 1.98
CA ILE A 113 8.32 -10.04 1.83
C ILE A 113 9.33 -11.20 1.70
N GLN A 114 10.20 -11.12 0.70
CA GLN A 114 11.24 -12.12 0.43
C GLN A 114 12.62 -11.66 0.90
N ALA A 115 12.87 -10.35 0.80
CA ALA A 115 14.12 -9.73 1.24
C ALA A 115 13.92 -8.25 1.51
N PHE A 116 14.79 -7.71 2.35
CA PHE A 116 14.91 -6.28 2.64
C PHE A 116 16.28 -5.78 2.21
N TYR A 117 16.31 -4.53 1.76
CA TYR A 117 17.53 -3.75 1.59
C TYR A 117 17.31 -2.39 2.27
N ASP A 118 17.88 -2.22 3.46
CA ASP A 118 17.83 -0.97 4.18
C ASP A 118 18.77 0.03 3.50
N LEU A 119 18.29 1.22 3.17
CA LEU A 119 19.13 2.25 2.54
C LEU A 119 20.12 2.82 3.56
N PRO A 120 21.35 3.16 3.12
CA PRO A 120 22.30 3.87 3.95
C PRO A 120 21.68 5.15 4.56
N ALA A 121 21.95 5.40 5.83
CA ALA A 121 21.36 6.52 6.56
C ALA A 121 21.64 7.88 5.90
N GLU A 122 22.84 8.03 5.26
CA GLU A 122 23.19 9.24 4.51
C GLU A 122 22.29 9.46 3.29
N ILE A 123 21.88 8.39 2.61
CA ILE A 123 20.94 8.49 1.48
C ILE A 123 19.57 8.93 1.97
N VAL A 124 19.10 8.38 3.10
CA VAL A 124 17.83 8.79 3.71
C VAL A 124 17.91 10.25 4.15
N ARG A 125 19.01 10.68 4.75
CA ARG A 125 19.28 12.08 5.11
C ARG A 125 19.20 12.99 3.89
N GLY A 126 19.90 12.62 2.82
CA GLY A 126 19.93 13.41 1.58
C GLY A 126 18.54 13.57 0.95
N GLN A 127 17.72 12.51 0.93
CA GLN A 127 16.35 12.58 0.45
C GLN A 127 15.50 13.57 1.29
N ILE A 128 15.56 13.45 2.61
CA ILE A 128 14.81 14.32 3.52
C ILE A 128 15.24 15.78 3.36
N GLU A 129 16.54 16.06 3.37
CA GLU A 129 17.07 17.43 3.27
C GLU A 129 16.76 18.08 1.93
N ALA A 130 16.87 17.33 0.82
CA ALA A 130 16.53 17.84 -0.51
C ALA A 130 15.06 18.30 -0.56
N ILE A 131 14.14 17.49 -0.02
CA ILE A 131 12.71 17.80 -0.02
C ILE A 131 12.38 18.95 0.91
N ILE A 132 12.87 18.93 2.14
CA ILE A 132 12.51 19.94 3.14
C ILE A 132 13.08 21.30 2.77
N ASN A 133 14.29 21.36 2.21
CA ASN A 133 14.90 22.61 1.79
C ASN A 133 14.19 23.26 0.60
N ASP A 134 13.56 22.49 -0.27
CA ASP A 134 12.86 22.97 -1.45
C ASP A 134 11.35 23.20 -1.20
N MET A 135 10.67 22.24 -0.61
CA MET A 135 9.21 22.21 -0.56
C MET A 135 8.61 22.51 0.83
N GLN A 136 9.40 22.44 1.90
CA GLN A 136 9.03 22.74 3.28
C GLN A 136 7.67 22.11 3.71
N PRO A 137 7.52 20.77 3.69
CA PRO A 137 6.26 20.13 4.06
C PRO A 137 5.93 20.35 5.54
N ASP A 138 4.74 20.89 5.83
CA ASP A 138 4.26 21.12 7.21
C ASP A 138 3.81 19.83 7.89
N THR A 139 3.53 18.79 7.11
CA THR A 139 3.06 17.48 7.61
C THR A 139 4.05 16.40 7.20
N VAL A 140 4.51 15.63 8.18
CA VAL A 140 5.41 14.49 7.99
C VAL A 140 4.74 13.24 8.52
N LYS A 141 4.62 12.22 7.68
CA LYS A 141 4.27 10.87 8.07
C LYS A 141 5.52 10.02 8.15
N VAL A 142 5.75 9.37 9.27
CA VAL A 142 6.82 8.40 9.49
C VAL A 142 6.20 7.01 9.56
N GLY A 143 6.66 6.10 8.72
CA GLY A 143 6.25 4.69 8.71
C GLY A 143 7.35 3.76 9.21
N MET A 144 7.73 2.76 8.40
CA MET A 144 8.71 1.75 8.74
C MET A 144 10.12 2.31 8.87
N ILE A 145 10.73 2.15 10.05
CA ILE A 145 12.14 2.40 10.34
C ILE A 145 12.73 1.12 10.94
N ARG A 146 13.78 0.58 10.31
CA ARG A 146 14.36 -0.71 10.69
C ARG A 146 15.70 -0.62 11.40
N THR A 147 16.44 0.48 11.23
CA THR A 147 17.79 0.67 11.75
C THR A 147 17.86 1.87 12.70
N ILE A 148 18.79 1.82 13.65
CA ILE A 148 19.04 2.91 14.61
C ILE A 148 19.63 4.13 13.89
N GLU A 149 20.44 3.91 12.88
CA GLU A 149 21.08 4.96 12.07
C GLU A 149 20.04 5.75 11.29
N THR A 150 19.10 5.08 10.63
CA THR A 150 17.97 5.72 9.95
C THR A 150 17.07 6.46 10.94
N LEU A 151 16.79 5.86 12.11
CA LEU A 151 16.02 6.53 13.15
C LEU A 151 16.71 7.82 13.60
N ALA A 152 18.03 7.80 13.83
CA ALA A 152 18.77 8.99 14.20
C ALA A 152 18.62 10.11 13.18
N VAL A 153 18.78 9.79 11.90
CA VAL A 153 18.60 10.76 10.78
C VAL A 153 17.20 11.37 10.79
N VAL A 154 16.15 10.54 10.94
CA VAL A 154 14.76 11.01 10.96
C VAL A 154 14.52 11.92 12.17
N VAL A 155 14.96 11.52 13.36
CA VAL A 155 14.82 12.33 14.59
C VAL A 155 15.54 13.68 14.45
N ASP A 156 16.79 13.69 13.94
CA ASP A 156 17.57 14.89 13.74
C ASP A 156 16.85 15.86 12.77
N ALA A 157 16.29 15.33 11.69
CA ALA A 157 15.53 16.12 10.73
C ALA A 157 14.27 16.72 11.36
N LEU A 158 13.47 15.92 12.11
CA LEU A 158 12.26 16.41 12.77
C LEU A 158 12.55 17.48 13.83
N LEU A 159 13.64 17.34 14.58
CA LEU A 159 14.09 18.34 15.56
C LEU A 159 14.54 19.65 14.90
N LYS A 160 15.24 19.54 13.76
CA LYS A 160 15.76 20.68 13.00
C LYS A 160 14.65 21.47 12.32
N TYR A 161 13.74 20.77 11.61
CA TYR A 161 12.76 21.40 10.71
C TYR A 161 11.40 21.66 11.36
N ARG A 162 11.05 20.93 12.44
CA ARG A 162 9.86 21.12 13.28
C ARG A 162 8.56 21.24 12.49
N PRO A 163 8.19 20.24 11.66
CA PRO A 163 6.93 20.26 10.94
C PRO A 163 5.75 20.35 11.92
N HIS A 164 4.64 20.94 11.48
CA HIS A 164 3.47 21.19 12.32
C HIS A 164 2.79 19.86 12.75
N HIS A 165 2.69 18.90 11.84
CA HIS A 165 2.15 17.59 12.11
C HIS A 165 3.19 16.51 11.89
N ILE A 166 3.45 15.70 12.91
CA ILE A 166 4.30 14.52 12.84
C ILE A 166 3.44 13.32 13.21
N ILE A 167 3.14 12.48 12.22
CA ILE A 167 2.30 11.30 12.36
C ILE A 167 3.20 10.07 12.26
N TYR A 168 3.21 9.25 13.28
CA TYR A 168 3.96 8.00 13.29
C TYR A 168 3.03 6.79 13.18
N ASP A 169 3.23 5.98 12.16
CA ASP A 169 2.54 4.72 11.88
C ASP A 169 3.56 3.58 11.98
N PRO A 170 3.80 3.03 13.18
CA PRO A 170 4.76 1.96 13.38
C PRO A 170 4.34 0.69 12.64
N ILE A 171 5.32 0.03 12.01
CA ILE A 171 5.13 -1.27 11.39
C ILE A 171 6.12 -2.23 12.05
N VAL A 172 5.70 -2.85 13.16
CA VAL A 172 6.54 -3.78 13.92
C VAL A 172 6.58 -5.15 13.28
N THR A 173 5.46 -5.56 12.69
CA THR A 173 5.29 -6.89 12.12
C THR A 173 4.71 -6.77 10.71
N ALA A 174 5.25 -7.51 9.76
CA ALA A 174 4.69 -7.62 8.41
C ALA A 174 3.36 -8.41 8.43
N SER A 175 2.59 -8.32 7.35
CA SER A 175 1.32 -9.04 7.22
C SER A 175 1.46 -10.58 7.26
N ASN A 176 2.64 -11.11 6.96
CA ASN A 176 2.98 -12.54 7.05
C ASN A 176 3.49 -12.97 8.44
N GLY A 177 3.51 -12.06 9.42
CA GLY A 177 3.98 -12.32 10.79
C GLY A 177 5.48 -12.08 11.01
N ASP A 178 6.26 -11.79 9.98
CA ASP A 178 7.69 -11.50 10.12
C ASP A 178 7.92 -10.22 10.92
N ARG A 179 8.82 -10.30 11.89
CA ARG A 179 9.20 -9.14 12.69
C ARG A 179 10.11 -8.21 11.89
N LEU A 180 9.72 -6.93 11.79
CA LEU A 180 10.40 -5.91 10.99
C LEU A 180 11.34 -5.02 11.81
N MET A 181 11.13 -4.90 13.12
CA MET A 181 11.92 -4.06 14.01
C MET A 181 12.53 -4.89 15.15
N THR A 182 13.77 -4.59 15.50
CA THR A 182 14.43 -5.15 16.70
C THR A 182 13.95 -4.44 17.97
N ASP A 183 14.16 -5.05 19.14
CA ASP A 183 13.82 -4.45 20.45
C ASP A 183 14.60 -3.16 20.70
N ASP A 184 15.85 -3.10 20.24
CA ASP A 184 16.70 -1.91 20.37
C ASP A 184 16.13 -0.74 19.57
N VAL A 185 15.68 -0.97 18.31
CA VAL A 185 15.03 0.05 17.49
C VAL A 185 13.74 0.52 18.15
N ILE A 186 12.92 -0.39 18.67
CA ILE A 186 11.66 -0.04 19.37
C ILE A 186 11.96 0.82 20.61
N THR A 187 13.00 0.46 21.37
CA THR A 187 13.41 1.23 22.57
C THR A 187 13.86 2.64 22.18
N GLN A 188 14.68 2.77 21.14
CA GLN A 188 15.11 4.09 20.65
C GLN A 188 13.96 4.91 20.07
N ILE A 189 13.01 4.30 19.36
CA ILE A 189 11.79 4.96 18.89
C ILE A 189 11.01 5.53 20.07
N ARG A 190 10.82 4.73 21.11
CA ARG A 190 10.11 5.14 22.35
C ARG A 190 10.73 6.38 22.97
N CYS A 191 12.05 6.41 23.07
CA CYS A 191 12.77 7.48 23.75
C CYS A 191 12.96 8.73 22.91
N ARG A 192 13.11 8.59 21.56
CA ARG A 192 13.57 9.68 20.71
C ARG A 192 12.54 10.17 19.70
N LEU A 193 11.77 9.26 19.09
CA LEU A 193 10.81 9.63 18.03
C LEU A 193 9.43 9.95 18.64
N LEU A 194 8.89 9.11 19.50
CA LEU A 194 7.55 9.31 20.06
C LEU A 194 7.36 10.66 20.75
N PRO A 195 8.35 11.21 21.47
CA PRO A 195 8.23 12.54 22.06
C PRO A 195 7.98 13.67 21.04
N LEU A 196 8.37 13.47 19.79
CA LEU A 196 8.22 14.47 18.72
C LEU A 196 6.89 14.34 17.98
N CYS A 197 6.22 13.18 18.07
CA CYS A 197 5.02 12.90 17.31
C CYS A 197 3.81 13.66 17.88
N SER A 198 3.07 14.36 17.02
CA SER A 198 1.76 14.91 17.35
C SER A 198 0.68 13.81 17.40
N LEU A 199 0.90 12.74 16.63
CA LEU A 199 -0.03 11.61 16.54
C LEU A 199 0.73 10.30 16.32
N VAL A 200 0.32 9.24 17.06
CA VAL A 200 0.83 7.89 16.88
C VAL A 200 -0.35 6.94 16.62
N ILE A 201 -0.25 6.16 15.54
CA ILE A 201 -1.28 5.22 15.13
C ILE A 201 -0.81 3.82 15.51
N LEU A 202 -1.58 3.14 16.36
CA LEU A 202 -1.21 1.83 16.89
C LEU A 202 -2.24 0.78 16.48
N ARG A 203 -1.77 -0.38 16.07
CA ARG A 203 -2.59 -1.57 15.90
C ARG A 203 -2.82 -2.25 17.23
N GLU A 204 -3.93 -2.96 17.37
CA GLU A 204 -4.18 -3.79 18.53
C GLU A 204 -3.05 -4.84 18.68
N GLY A 205 -2.54 -5.01 19.90
CA GLY A 205 -1.37 -5.87 20.18
C GLY A 205 0.01 -5.24 19.87
N GLU A 206 0.12 -4.19 19.07
CA GLU A 206 1.36 -3.42 18.91
C GLU A 206 1.52 -2.38 20.03
N ALA A 207 0.41 -1.86 20.54
CA ALA A 207 0.40 -0.88 21.62
C ALA A 207 1.16 -1.38 22.85
N GLU A 208 0.94 -2.63 23.25
CA GLU A 208 1.59 -3.24 24.41
C GLU A 208 3.09 -3.48 24.20
N ARG A 209 3.51 -3.70 22.96
CA ARG A 209 4.92 -3.94 22.61
C ARG A 209 5.73 -2.65 22.46
N ILE A 210 5.10 -1.60 21.92
CA ILE A 210 5.77 -0.32 21.66
C ILE A 210 5.68 0.59 22.89
N PHE A 211 4.56 0.54 23.62
CA PHE A 211 4.32 1.39 24.77
C PHE A 211 4.20 0.56 26.04
N ASP A 212 5.10 0.78 26.96
CA ASP A 212 4.79 0.58 28.36
C ASP A 212 3.65 1.57 28.69
N CYS A 213 2.47 1.05 29.06
CA CYS A 213 1.24 1.84 29.28
C CYS A 213 1.40 2.99 30.30
N SER A 214 2.49 2.98 31.08
CA SER A 214 2.86 4.02 32.03
C SER A 214 3.44 5.29 31.36
N SER A 215 4.02 5.18 30.16
CA SER A 215 4.71 6.30 29.49
C SER A 215 3.81 7.16 28.60
N LEU A 216 2.54 6.76 28.41
CA LEU A 216 1.58 7.48 27.56
C LEU A 216 0.85 8.66 28.27
N LYS A 217 1.09 8.87 29.55
CA LYS A 217 0.45 9.91 30.37
C LYS A 217 1.23 11.24 30.33
N GLY A 218 1.68 11.69 29.16
CA GLY A 218 2.26 13.01 28.97
C GLY A 218 1.25 14.02 28.47
N GLU A 219 1.17 15.20 29.08
CA GLU A 219 0.31 16.30 28.66
C GLU A 219 0.54 16.66 27.19
N GLY A 220 -0.54 16.75 26.41
CA GLY A 220 -0.55 17.24 25.04
C GLY A 220 -0.33 16.22 23.90
N ARG A 221 -0.12 14.94 24.19
CA ARG A 221 0.07 13.89 23.16
C ARG A 221 -1.23 13.17 22.88
N ARG A 222 -1.64 13.13 21.61
CA ARG A 222 -2.79 12.37 21.16
C ARG A 222 -2.33 11.02 20.61
N THR A 223 -2.66 9.95 21.31
CA THR A 223 -2.50 8.59 20.79
C THR A 223 -3.83 8.15 20.20
N VAL A 224 -3.81 7.80 18.93
CA VAL A 224 -4.97 7.23 18.27
C VAL A 224 -4.70 5.74 18.07
N ARG A 225 -5.61 4.91 18.60
CA ARG A 225 -5.61 3.49 18.25
C ARG A 225 -5.95 3.38 16.77
N SER A 226 -5.10 2.65 16.04
CA SER A 226 -5.38 2.39 14.65
C SER A 226 -6.71 1.67 14.52
N PHE A 227 -7.34 1.89 13.40
CA PHE A 227 -8.53 1.16 13.02
C PHE A 227 -8.16 -0.32 12.90
N VAL A 228 -8.62 -1.14 13.85
CA VAL A 228 -8.60 -2.59 13.69
C VAL A 228 -9.70 -2.90 12.69
N LEU A 229 -9.31 -3.18 11.47
CA LEU A 229 -10.14 -3.97 10.59
C LEU A 229 -9.93 -5.41 11.05
N ASP A 230 -11.01 -6.07 11.46
CA ASP A 230 -11.03 -7.46 11.92
C ASP A 230 -10.57 -8.49 10.86
N ASP A 231 -9.99 -8.01 9.76
CA ASP A 231 -9.53 -8.81 8.65
C ASP A 231 -7.99 -8.75 8.51
N PRO A 232 -7.27 -9.80 8.96
CA PRO A 232 -5.82 -9.89 8.85
C PRO A 232 -5.32 -9.92 7.39
N LEU A 233 -6.19 -10.10 6.40
CA LEU A 233 -5.82 -10.20 4.97
C LEU A 233 -5.67 -8.84 4.28
N GLN A 234 -5.94 -7.73 4.96
CA GLN A 234 -5.98 -6.42 4.31
C GLN A 234 -4.65 -5.67 4.43
N HIS A 235 -3.65 -6.16 3.69
CA HIS A 235 -2.35 -5.51 3.56
C HIS A 235 -2.46 -4.03 3.16
N GLY A 236 -1.80 -3.14 3.93
CA GLY A 236 -1.66 -1.71 3.62
C GLY A 236 -2.83 -0.79 4.00
N LEU A 237 -3.91 -1.29 4.60
CA LEU A 237 -5.01 -0.41 5.02
C LEU A 237 -4.61 0.58 6.11
N ALA A 238 -3.74 0.17 7.03
CA ALA A 238 -3.21 1.07 8.05
C ALA A 238 -2.38 2.21 7.42
N ASN A 239 -1.55 1.91 6.40
CA ASN A 239 -0.83 2.92 5.64
C ASN A 239 -1.78 3.91 4.96
N SER A 240 -2.86 3.40 4.34
CA SER A 240 -3.86 4.25 3.70
C SER A 240 -4.62 5.10 4.73
N PHE A 241 -4.92 4.56 5.91
CA PHE A 241 -5.55 5.30 6.99
C PHE A 241 -4.67 6.42 7.51
N SER A 242 -3.41 6.13 7.83
CA SER A 242 -2.46 7.12 8.35
C SER A 242 -2.15 8.21 7.33
N SER A 243 -2.09 7.87 6.04
CA SER A 243 -1.87 8.83 4.95
C SER A 243 -3.10 9.69 4.68
N ALA A 244 -4.31 9.13 4.74
CA ALA A 244 -5.54 9.91 4.64
C ALA A 244 -5.65 10.91 5.79
N LEU A 245 -5.35 10.46 7.01
CA LEU A 245 -5.34 11.33 8.18
C LEU A 245 -4.31 12.47 8.04
N ALA A 246 -3.12 12.19 7.48
CA ALA A 246 -2.13 13.20 7.20
C ALA A 246 -2.65 14.27 6.21
N VAL A 247 -3.43 13.87 5.20
CA VAL A 247 -4.05 14.82 4.26
C VAL A 247 -5.07 15.71 4.97
N TYR A 248 -6.02 15.13 5.70
CA TYR A 248 -7.08 15.90 6.36
C TYR A 248 -6.50 16.85 7.41
N LEU A 249 -5.53 16.40 8.23
CA LEU A 249 -4.84 17.28 9.17
C LEU A 249 -4.04 18.39 8.48
N SER A 250 -3.41 18.11 7.33
CA SER A 250 -2.72 19.16 6.55
C SER A 250 -3.67 20.21 5.99
N GLN A 251 -4.95 19.89 5.86
CA GLN A 251 -6.02 20.79 5.43
C GLN A 251 -6.65 21.57 6.60
N ASP A 252 -6.04 21.49 7.78
CA ASP A 252 -6.49 22.11 9.03
C ASP A 252 -7.86 21.59 9.53
N GLU A 253 -8.24 20.35 9.14
CA GLU A 253 -9.44 19.72 9.68
C GLU A 253 -9.28 19.41 11.19
N PRO A 254 -10.35 19.55 11.98
CA PRO A 254 -10.36 19.11 13.37
C PRO A 254 -10.04 17.60 13.46
N MET A 255 -9.31 17.20 14.50
CA MET A 255 -8.83 15.83 14.66
C MET A 255 -9.95 14.78 14.57
N ASP A 256 -11.10 15.03 15.18
CA ASP A 256 -12.22 14.07 15.21
C ASP A 256 -12.85 13.91 13.83
N GLU A 257 -12.99 14.99 13.07
CA GLU A 257 -13.47 14.97 11.69
C GLU A 257 -12.46 14.28 10.76
N ALA A 258 -11.20 14.65 10.87
CA ALA A 258 -10.11 14.01 10.10
C ALA A 258 -10.05 12.49 10.33
N LEU A 259 -10.25 12.03 11.58
CA LEU A 259 -10.35 10.61 11.93
C LEU A 259 -11.56 9.93 11.28
N GLN A 260 -12.71 10.58 11.28
CA GLN A 260 -13.93 10.05 10.65
C GLN A 260 -13.76 9.94 9.14
N HIS A 261 -13.28 10.97 8.49
CA HIS A 261 -13.04 10.98 7.04
C HIS A 261 -11.98 9.95 6.62
N ALA A 262 -10.89 9.81 7.39
CA ALA A 262 -9.88 8.78 7.12
C ALA A 262 -10.45 7.35 7.24
N ARG A 263 -11.34 7.11 8.22
CA ARG A 263 -12.05 5.82 8.35
C ARG A 263 -12.97 5.55 7.17
N GLU A 264 -13.73 6.55 6.74
CA GLU A 264 -14.63 6.42 5.60
C GLU A 264 -13.85 6.14 4.32
N TYR A 265 -12.74 6.84 4.09
CA TYR A 265 -11.87 6.58 2.96
C TYR A 265 -11.38 5.12 2.93
N VAL A 266 -10.92 4.60 4.07
CA VAL A 266 -10.46 3.19 4.15
C VAL A 266 -11.59 2.22 3.86
N ARG A 267 -12.83 2.48 4.33
CA ARG A 267 -14.00 1.64 4.00
C ARG A 267 -14.26 1.58 2.49
N THR A 268 -14.12 2.71 1.79
CA THR A 268 -14.27 2.73 0.32
C THR A 268 -13.16 1.93 -0.37
N LEU A 269 -11.94 1.90 0.17
CA LEU A 269 -10.84 1.08 -0.36
C LEU A 269 -11.11 -0.42 -0.18
N VAL A 270 -11.65 -0.81 0.97
CA VAL A 270 -12.02 -2.21 1.24
C VAL A 270 -13.04 -2.69 0.23
N ALA A 271 -14.08 -1.90 -0.02
CA ALA A 271 -15.11 -2.25 -0.99
C ALA A 271 -14.57 -2.41 -2.43
N ARG A 272 -13.50 -1.69 -2.80
CA ARG A 272 -12.86 -1.77 -4.13
C ARG A 272 -11.80 -2.87 -4.25
N LYS A 273 -11.26 -3.38 -3.15
CA LYS A 273 -10.13 -4.35 -3.17
C LYS A 273 -10.55 -5.79 -3.50
N SER A 274 -11.83 -6.10 -3.58
CA SER A 274 -12.32 -7.45 -3.86
C SER A 274 -11.87 -8.05 -5.21
N ASP A 275 -11.34 -7.22 -6.13
CA ASP A 275 -11.03 -7.62 -7.50
C ASP A 275 -9.53 -7.90 -7.79
N ILE A 276 -8.63 -7.66 -6.82
CA ILE A 276 -7.20 -7.90 -7.01
C ILE A 276 -6.83 -9.23 -6.34
N SER A 277 -7.20 -10.34 -6.97
CA SER A 277 -6.69 -11.67 -6.60
C SER A 277 -5.36 -11.93 -7.31
N GLY A 278 -4.33 -12.28 -6.56
CA GLY A 278 -3.07 -12.72 -7.15
C GLY A 278 -3.23 -14.09 -7.85
N ARG A 279 -2.43 -14.35 -8.88
CA ARG A 279 -2.37 -15.62 -9.65
C ARG A 279 -2.11 -16.89 -8.78
N SER A 280 -1.83 -16.73 -7.49
CA SER A 280 -1.35 -17.81 -6.63
C SER A 280 -2.31 -19.00 -6.52
N SER A 281 -3.63 -18.80 -6.42
CA SER A 281 -4.59 -19.89 -6.34
C SER A 281 -4.70 -20.66 -7.67
N GLN A 282 -4.70 -19.94 -8.78
CA GLN A 282 -4.68 -20.54 -10.10
C GLN A 282 -3.40 -21.37 -10.31
N LEU A 283 -2.22 -20.77 -10.01
CA LEU A 283 -0.93 -21.44 -10.13
C LEU A 283 -0.85 -22.70 -9.25
N TYR A 284 -1.46 -22.67 -8.06
CA TYR A 284 -1.49 -23.84 -7.20
C TYR A 284 -2.32 -24.99 -7.82
N ASN A 285 -3.46 -24.69 -8.43
CA ASN A 285 -4.26 -25.68 -9.13
C ASN A 285 -3.52 -26.23 -10.36
N GLU A 286 -2.91 -25.36 -11.17
CA GLU A 286 -2.05 -25.75 -12.30
C GLU A 286 -0.89 -26.66 -11.83
N PHE A 287 -0.31 -26.37 -10.65
CA PHE A 287 0.72 -27.23 -10.05
C PHE A 287 0.17 -28.61 -9.66
N LEU A 288 -0.99 -28.68 -9.04
CA LEU A 288 -1.61 -29.97 -8.69
C LEU A 288 -1.91 -30.80 -9.94
N GLU A 289 -2.42 -30.19 -11.00
CA GLU A 289 -2.65 -30.83 -12.29
C GLU A 289 -1.33 -31.35 -12.90
N ALA A 290 -0.27 -30.54 -12.92
CA ALA A 290 1.04 -30.96 -13.37
C ALA A 290 1.60 -32.13 -12.54
N VAL A 291 1.38 -32.13 -11.21
CA VAL A 291 1.77 -33.26 -10.33
C VAL A 291 1.02 -34.51 -10.75
N GLN A 292 -0.28 -34.45 -10.97
CA GLN A 292 -1.05 -35.64 -11.41
C GLN A 292 -0.56 -36.21 -12.75
N LEU A 293 -0.08 -35.37 -13.65
CA LEU A 293 0.43 -35.79 -14.96
C LEU A 293 1.84 -36.42 -14.88
N HIS A 294 2.70 -35.92 -13.98
CA HIS A 294 4.14 -36.16 -14.03
C HIS A 294 4.76 -36.84 -12.79
N TYR A 295 4.01 -37.07 -11.69
CA TYR A 295 4.54 -37.60 -10.44
C TYR A 295 5.29 -38.96 -10.61
N HIS A 296 4.95 -39.73 -11.63
CA HIS A 296 5.52 -41.04 -11.90
C HIS A 296 6.87 -40.94 -12.67
N THR A 297 7.11 -39.87 -13.41
CA THR A 297 8.32 -39.67 -14.22
C THR A 297 9.29 -38.67 -13.61
N ASN A 298 8.78 -37.69 -12.88
CA ASN A 298 9.61 -36.62 -12.34
C ASN A 298 9.22 -36.24 -10.92
N ARG A 299 10.22 -36.09 -10.04
CA ARG A 299 10.04 -35.72 -8.63
C ARG A 299 10.78 -34.44 -8.25
N ASP A 300 11.39 -33.77 -9.23
CA ASP A 300 12.13 -32.54 -8.98
C ASP A 300 11.21 -31.32 -9.04
N VAL A 301 11.26 -30.49 -8.00
CA VAL A 301 10.47 -29.25 -7.91
C VAL A 301 10.83 -28.28 -9.05
N ALA A 302 12.09 -28.27 -9.50
CA ALA A 302 12.52 -27.42 -10.60
C ALA A 302 11.76 -27.75 -11.89
N PHE A 303 11.56 -29.03 -12.21
CA PHE A 303 10.78 -29.48 -13.36
C PHE A 303 9.37 -28.87 -13.37
N TYR A 304 8.65 -28.94 -12.25
CA TYR A 304 7.30 -28.39 -12.14
C TYR A 304 7.28 -26.88 -12.22
N ALA A 305 8.30 -26.22 -11.64
CA ALA A 305 8.44 -24.78 -11.73
C ALA A 305 8.65 -24.33 -13.18
N ASP A 306 9.48 -25.07 -13.94
CA ASP A 306 9.71 -24.81 -15.38
C ASP A 306 8.46 -25.04 -16.21
N CYS A 307 7.69 -26.13 -15.95
CA CYS A 307 6.40 -26.37 -16.62
C CYS A 307 5.40 -25.22 -16.44
N LEU A 308 5.47 -24.56 -15.28
CA LEU A 308 4.57 -23.45 -14.92
C LEU A 308 5.15 -22.06 -15.22
N ASN A 309 6.34 -21.99 -15.83
CA ASN A 309 7.07 -20.75 -16.10
C ASN A 309 7.25 -19.85 -14.87
N VAL A 310 7.62 -20.46 -13.74
CA VAL A 310 7.89 -19.76 -12.48
C VAL A 310 9.20 -20.22 -11.85
N SER A 311 9.74 -19.46 -10.89
CA SER A 311 10.90 -19.92 -10.15
C SER A 311 10.51 -21.01 -9.13
N PRO A 312 11.38 -21.99 -8.81
CA PRO A 312 11.14 -22.99 -7.77
C PRO A 312 10.85 -22.36 -6.40
N ARG A 313 11.46 -21.22 -6.12
CA ARG A 313 11.22 -20.44 -4.91
C ARG A 313 9.80 -19.91 -4.85
N TYR A 314 9.30 -19.35 -5.95
CA TYR A 314 7.93 -18.83 -6.02
C TYR A 314 6.89 -19.96 -5.91
N LEU A 315 7.10 -21.09 -6.61
CA LEU A 315 6.24 -22.27 -6.48
C LEU A 315 6.21 -22.78 -5.03
N SER A 316 7.35 -22.79 -4.34
CA SER A 316 7.43 -23.19 -2.93
C SER A 316 6.64 -22.25 -2.01
N GLN A 317 6.70 -20.94 -2.23
CA GLN A 317 5.91 -19.95 -1.49
C GLN A 317 4.41 -20.15 -1.70
N VAL A 318 3.98 -20.34 -2.95
CA VAL A 318 2.57 -20.57 -3.30
C VAL A 318 2.04 -21.84 -2.64
N ALA A 319 2.75 -22.95 -2.80
CA ALA A 319 2.34 -24.24 -2.22
C ALA A 319 2.26 -24.16 -0.69
N HIS A 320 3.27 -23.59 -0.05
CA HIS A 320 3.29 -23.46 1.40
C HIS A 320 2.17 -22.56 1.93
N ARG A 321 1.90 -21.44 1.27
CA ARG A 321 0.83 -20.52 1.67
C ARG A 321 -0.56 -21.14 1.58
N ILE A 322 -0.83 -21.91 0.52
CA ILE A 322 -2.18 -22.45 0.26
C ILE A 322 -2.43 -23.75 1.00
N SER A 323 -1.44 -24.67 1.04
CA SER A 323 -1.61 -26.00 1.62
C SER A 323 -0.85 -26.26 2.92
N GLY A 324 0.00 -25.31 3.36
CA GLY A 324 0.92 -25.52 4.48
C GLY A 324 2.07 -26.51 4.18
N LYS A 325 2.14 -27.05 2.95
CA LYS A 325 3.11 -28.09 2.57
C LYS A 325 4.07 -27.57 1.51
N SER A 326 5.30 -28.11 1.49
CA SER A 326 6.23 -27.84 0.39
C SER A 326 5.80 -28.57 -0.89
N PRO A 327 6.17 -28.07 -2.11
CA PRO A 327 5.90 -28.75 -3.37
C PRO A 327 6.44 -30.18 -3.38
N LYS A 328 7.63 -30.38 -2.83
CA LYS A 328 8.24 -31.70 -2.72
C LYS A 328 7.40 -32.67 -1.87
N CYS A 329 6.83 -32.19 -0.78
CA CYS A 329 5.95 -32.99 0.07
C CYS A 329 4.68 -33.40 -0.67
N ILE A 330 4.10 -32.52 -1.49
CA ILE A 330 2.90 -32.78 -2.28
C ILE A 330 3.21 -33.83 -3.37
N ILE A 331 4.29 -33.68 -4.11
CA ILE A 331 4.75 -34.60 -5.16
C ILE A 331 5.01 -36.00 -4.57
N ASP A 332 5.77 -36.08 -3.48
CA ASP A 332 6.13 -37.34 -2.84
C ASP A 332 4.90 -38.01 -2.23
N HIS A 333 3.93 -37.29 -1.71
CA HIS A 333 2.69 -37.83 -1.18
C HIS A 333 1.80 -38.40 -2.29
N THR A 334 1.62 -37.68 -3.39
CA THR A 334 0.87 -38.16 -4.57
C THR A 334 1.46 -39.45 -5.13
N LEU A 335 2.79 -39.53 -5.24
CA LEU A 335 3.46 -40.77 -5.64
C LEU A 335 3.21 -41.91 -4.65
N ALA A 336 3.30 -41.64 -3.35
CA ALA A 336 3.08 -42.66 -2.32
C ALA A 336 1.66 -43.22 -2.32
N GLU A 337 0.65 -42.37 -2.57
CA GLU A 337 -0.74 -42.81 -2.72
C GLU A 337 -0.94 -43.70 -3.95
N ALA A 338 -0.33 -43.34 -5.08
CA ALA A 338 -0.37 -44.14 -6.28
C ALA A 338 0.30 -45.53 -6.08
N LEU A 339 1.45 -45.54 -5.41
CA LEU A 339 2.16 -46.79 -5.05
C LEU A 339 1.34 -47.61 -4.06
N ALA A 340 0.68 -47.01 -3.10
CA ALA A 340 -0.21 -47.67 -2.16
C ALA A 340 -1.40 -48.36 -2.86
N CYS A 341 -1.95 -47.67 -3.88
CA CYS A 341 -2.99 -48.26 -4.72
C CYS A 341 -2.45 -49.48 -5.52
N GLN A 342 -1.31 -49.36 -6.19
CA GLN A 342 -0.69 -50.47 -6.95
C GLN A 342 -0.35 -51.68 -6.07
N LEU A 343 0.13 -51.46 -4.84
CA LEU A 343 0.43 -52.54 -3.91
C LEU A 343 -0.80 -53.38 -3.57
N ARG A 344 -1.99 -52.79 -3.55
CA ARG A 344 -3.26 -53.47 -3.26
C ARG A 344 -3.93 -54.06 -4.49
N THR A 345 -3.80 -53.42 -5.65
CA THR A 345 -4.57 -53.77 -6.85
C THR A 345 -3.82 -54.68 -7.82
N THR A 346 -2.50 -54.86 -7.66
CA THR A 346 -1.70 -55.66 -8.58
C THR A 346 -1.00 -56.81 -7.88
N GLN A 347 -0.68 -57.88 -8.65
CA GLN A 347 0.13 -59.02 -8.20
C GLN A 347 1.65 -58.80 -8.39
N LYS A 348 2.07 -57.59 -8.85
CA LYS A 348 3.48 -57.26 -9.04
C LYS A 348 4.24 -57.38 -7.73
N THR A 349 5.47 -57.85 -7.79
CA THR A 349 6.35 -57.86 -6.62
C THR A 349 6.69 -56.45 -6.17
N ILE A 350 7.07 -56.26 -4.91
CA ILE A 350 7.49 -54.98 -4.38
C ILE A 350 8.71 -54.43 -5.14
N GLN A 351 9.55 -55.35 -5.61
CA GLN A 351 10.75 -55.01 -6.39
C GLN A 351 10.38 -54.48 -7.79
N GLU A 352 9.44 -55.12 -8.49
CA GLU A 352 8.94 -54.66 -9.79
C GLU A 352 8.33 -53.26 -9.69
N ILE A 353 7.45 -53.04 -8.70
CA ILE A 353 6.86 -51.73 -8.46
C ILE A 353 7.96 -50.67 -8.19
N ALA A 354 8.99 -51.02 -7.41
CA ALA A 354 10.08 -50.10 -7.12
C ALA A 354 10.80 -49.67 -8.40
N TYR A 355 11.16 -50.61 -9.28
CA TYR A 355 11.88 -50.31 -10.52
C TYR A 355 11.01 -49.55 -11.54
N GLU A 356 9.75 -49.88 -11.68
CA GLU A 356 8.81 -49.17 -12.56
C GLU A 356 8.69 -47.69 -12.22
N HIS A 357 8.83 -47.32 -10.93
CA HIS A 357 8.77 -45.95 -10.47
C HIS A 357 10.13 -45.32 -10.24
N GLY A 358 11.20 -45.86 -10.85
CA GLY A 358 12.52 -45.27 -10.87
C GLY A 358 13.29 -45.32 -9.55
N PHE A 359 12.94 -46.24 -8.62
CA PHE A 359 13.75 -46.44 -7.42
C PHE A 359 14.94 -47.36 -7.77
N ALA A 360 16.13 -46.98 -7.30
CA ALA A 360 17.35 -47.74 -7.55
C ALA A 360 17.37 -49.13 -6.84
N SER A 361 16.52 -49.32 -5.81
CA SER A 361 16.38 -50.58 -5.10
C SER A 361 15.07 -50.68 -4.33
N GLN A 362 14.64 -51.91 -4.04
CA GLN A 362 13.52 -52.17 -3.14
C GLN A 362 13.71 -51.58 -1.75
N ALA A 363 14.94 -51.53 -1.25
CA ALA A 363 15.24 -50.92 0.05
C ALA A 363 14.97 -49.41 0.05
N GLN A 364 15.38 -48.72 -1.02
CA GLN A 364 15.11 -47.26 -1.19
C GLN A 364 13.61 -47.01 -1.28
N PHE A 365 12.87 -47.77 -2.05
CA PHE A 365 11.42 -47.71 -2.13
C PHE A 365 10.78 -47.91 -0.76
N SER A 366 11.16 -49.00 -0.05
CA SER A 366 10.57 -49.30 1.28
C SER A 366 10.82 -48.18 2.29
N LYS A 367 12.00 -47.56 2.27
CA LYS A 367 12.31 -46.41 3.12
C LYS A 367 11.46 -45.17 2.77
N PHE A 368 11.31 -44.88 1.46
CA PHE A 368 10.46 -43.80 0.96
C PHE A 368 9.00 -44.02 1.37
N PHE A 369 8.46 -45.19 1.06
CA PHE A 369 7.06 -45.55 1.31
C PHE A 369 6.72 -45.51 2.81
N LYS A 370 7.57 -46.10 3.66
CA LYS A 370 7.40 -46.02 5.12
C LYS A 370 7.43 -44.61 5.66
N LYS A 371 8.29 -43.76 5.08
CA LYS A 371 8.34 -42.31 5.46
C LYS A 371 7.03 -41.60 5.13
N GLN A 372 6.40 -41.89 4.01
CA GLN A 372 5.21 -41.20 3.54
C GLN A 372 3.92 -41.78 4.12
N MET A 373 3.83 -43.12 4.22
CA MET A 373 2.60 -43.84 4.58
C MET A 373 2.61 -44.42 6.00
N GLY A 374 3.72 -44.30 6.72
CA GLY A 374 3.86 -44.80 8.10
C GLY A 374 4.14 -46.29 8.21
N GLN A 375 3.85 -47.11 7.17
CA GLN A 375 4.00 -48.55 7.11
C GLN A 375 4.92 -48.98 5.97
N THR A 376 5.51 -50.18 6.08
CA THR A 376 6.30 -50.74 4.97
C THR A 376 5.38 -51.21 3.84
N PRO A 377 5.88 -51.31 2.57
CA PRO A 377 5.11 -51.85 1.45
C PRO A 377 4.56 -53.24 1.71
N SER A 378 5.31 -54.08 2.43
CA SER A 378 4.88 -55.45 2.78
C SER A 378 3.75 -55.46 3.81
N GLU A 379 3.80 -54.61 4.80
CA GLU A 379 2.72 -54.43 5.79
C GLU A 379 1.46 -53.88 5.12
N TRP A 380 1.62 -52.85 4.26
CA TRP A 380 0.52 -52.21 3.52
C TRP A 380 -0.22 -53.18 2.58
N ARG A 381 0.50 -54.13 1.94
CA ARG A 381 -0.08 -55.14 1.07
C ARG A 381 -0.90 -56.17 1.83
N ARG A 382 -0.57 -56.39 3.11
CA ARG A 382 -1.28 -57.40 3.96
C ARG A 382 -2.49 -56.79 4.67
N SER A 383 -2.52 -55.47 4.82
CA SER A 383 -3.64 -54.75 5.43
C SER A 383 -4.79 -54.57 4.41
#